data_f8ada2479e46ebfaa9401fbb6e3d7c83
#
_entry.id   f8ada2479e46ebfaa9401fbb6e3d7c83
#
_cell.length_a   1.000
_cell.length_b   1.000
_cell.length_c   1.000
_cell.angle_alpha   90.00
_cell.angle_beta   90.00
_cell.angle_gamma   90.00
#
_symmetry.space_group_name_H-M   'P 1'
#
loop_
_entity.id
_entity.type
_entity.pdbx_description
1 polymer ?
#
loop_
_entity_poly.entity_id
_entity_poly.type
_entity_poly.pdbx_seq_one_letter_code
_entity_poly.pdbx_strand_id
1 'polypeptide(L)'
;EQGLTAARPEGWRRLRADEEAAYASFRLAAAWRVEMPKRLHPLIDHVVVGVDATFPLSDPVVVALQGVANGAPYWPHIEPRGTMCLSRYRYSSPPATRILSILQDALTVMEMTENERDAEHRREFLAYWSQLGKPAGSPYLCLLGGAPHSRDIVYHRDSQRTLFAEDTKQLRTWLSRMGKPTSGPATTTRLIWLDQPLLPAQFPQIGRDVIAMAGGGVLDPHVRPGNMLPVVLG
;
A
#
# COMPACT_ATOMS: atom_id res chain seq x y z
N GLU A 1 -7.31 7.75 -32.35
CA GLU A 1 -5.91 7.68 -32.81
C GLU A 1 -5.36 9.01 -33.36
N GLN A 2 -6.13 9.80 -34.11
CA GLN A 2 -5.65 11.04 -34.77
C GLN A 2 -5.27 12.17 -33.80
N GLY A 3 -5.87 12.27 -32.60
CA GLY A 3 -5.56 13.34 -31.64
C GLY A 3 -4.28 13.14 -30.82
N LEU A 4 -3.83 11.90 -30.66
CA LEU A 4 -2.60 11.56 -29.92
C LEU A 4 -1.32 11.72 -30.74
N THR A 5 -1.44 11.79 -32.08
CA THR A 5 -0.29 11.90 -32.99
C THR A 5 0.34 13.28 -32.98
N ALA A 6 -0.43 14.31 -32.62
CA ALA A 6 0.02 15.72 -32.66
C ALA A 6 0.81 16.19 -31.41
N ALA A 7 0.77 15.46 -30.33
CA ALA A 7 1.41 15.83 -29.04
C ALA A 7 2.37 14.72 -28.53
N ARG A 8 3.12 14.07 -29.42
CA ARG A 8 4.07 13.02 -29.01
C ARG A 8 5.30 13.64 -28.36
N PRO A 9 5.55 13.40 -27.05
CA PRO A 9 6.88 13.56 -26.51
C PRO A 9 7.87 12.67 -27.28
N GLU A 10 9.08 13.11 -27.47
CA GLU A 10 10.16 12.23 -27.97
C GLU A 10 10.21 10.96 -27.07
N GLY A 11 10.29 9.77 -27.71
CA GLY A 11 10.32 8.50 -26.97
C GLY A 11 8.97 7.80 -26.71
N TRP A 12 7.89 8.32 -27.25
CA TRP A 12 6.55 7.71 -27.16
C TRP A 12 6.27 6.83 -28.39
N ARG A 13 5.99 5.55 -28.19
CA ARG A 13 5.61 4.61 -29.23
C ARG A 13 4.52 3.65 -28.80
N ARG A 14 3.75 3.14 -29.75
CA ARG A 14 2.80 2.05 -29.47
C ARG A 14 3.57 0.81 -28.98
N LEU A 15 3.00 0.10 -28.02
CA LEU A 15 3.53 -1.17 -27.54
C LEU A 15 3.53 -2.19 -28.72
N ARG A 16 4.59 -2.94 -28.85
CA ARG A 16 4.70 -3.98 -29.89
C ARG A 16 4.04 -5.27 -29.41
N ALA A 17 3.59 -6.12 -30.35
CA ALA A 17 2.91 -7.36 -30.04
C ALA A 17 3.72 -8.31 -29.13
N ASP A 18 5.05 -8.34 -29.31
CA ASP A 18 5.97 -9.13 -28.46
C ASP A 18 6.07 -8.60 -27.02
N GLU A 19 5.83 -7.32 -26.83
CA GLU A 19 5.82 -6.68 -25.50
C GLU A 19 4.46 -6.80 -24.80
N GLU A 20 3.35 -6.90 -25.54
CA GLU A 20 1.98 -6.91 -24.99
C GLU A 20 1.75 -8.08 -24.02
N ALA A 21 2.42 -9.21 -24.22
CA ALA A 21 2.30 -10.38 -23.33
C ALA A 21 2.64 -10.07 -21.88
N ALA A 22 3.63 -9.21 -21.62
CA ALA A 22 4.01 -8.78 -20.27
C ALA A 22 2.92 -7.96 -19.56
N TYR A 23 2.02 -7.37 -20.32
CA TYR A 23 0.94 -6.49 -19.84
C TYR A 23 -0.45 -7.14 -19.96
N ALA A 24 -0.55 -8.41 -20.31
CA ALA A 24 -1.82 -9.10 -20.52
C ALA A 24 -2.77 -9.06 -19.31
N SER A 25 -2.22 -9.09 -18.11
CA SER A 25 -2.99 -9.02 -16.85
C SER A 25 -3.75 -7.69 -16.68
N PHE A 26 -3.35 -6.63 -17.36
CA PHE A 26 -3.97 -5.31 -17.28
C PHE A 26 -5.14 -5.13 -18.30
N ARG A 27 -5.35 -6.10 -19.19
CA ARG A 27 -6.46 -6.11 -20.19
C ARG A 27 -6.52 -4.82 -21.02
N LEU A 28 -5.38 -4.33 -21.48
CA LEU A 28 -5.30 -3.11 -22.25
C LEU A 28 -5.78 -3.32 -23.69
N ALA A 29 -6.66 -2.43 -24.18
CA ALA A 29 -7.11 -2.39 -25.57
C ALA A 29 -6.12 -1.63 -26.47
N ALA A 30 -5.42 -0.65 -25.88
CA ALA A 30 -4.30 0.05 -26.52
C ALA A 30 -3.30 0.47 -25.45
N ALA A 31 -2.02 0.41 -25.82
CA ALA A 31 -0.94 0.78 -24.90
C ALA A 31 0.23 1.44 -25.63
N TRP A 32 0.90 2.34 -24.93
CA TRP A 32 2.06 3.07 -25.44
C TRP A 32 3.19 3.00 -24.42
N ARG A 33 4.36 2.65 -24.92
CA ARG A 33 5.61 2.75 -24.14
C ARG A 33 6.13 4.18 -24.22
N VAL A 34 6.47 4.71 -23.06
CA VAL A 34 7.05 6.06 -22.88
C VAL A 34 8.40 5.89 -22.22
N GLU A 35 9.47 6.26 -22.93
CA GLU A 35 10.82 6.20 -22.40
C GLU A 35 11.00 7.25 -21.29
N MET A 36 11.62 6.83 -20.19
CA MET A 36 11.87 7.69 -19.04
C MET A 36 13.32 8.16 -19.05
N PRO A 37 13.57 9.44 -18.79
CA PRO A 37 14.94 9.92 -18.59
C PRO A 37 15.59 9.16 -17.42
N LYS A 38 16.77 8.58 -17.62
CA LYS A 38 17.51 7.82 -16.59
C LYS A 38 17.72 8.55 -15.27
N ARG A 39 17.69 9.89 -15.32
CA ARG A 39 17.80 10.75 -14.12
C ARG A 39 16.59 10.67 -13.18
N LEU A 40 15.42 10.25 -13.70
CA LEU A 40 14.19 10.25 -12.91
C LEU A 40 14.11 9.02 -12.01
N HIS A 41 14.54 7.87 -12.51
CA HIS A 41 14.54 6.64 -11.72
C HIS A 41 15.67 5.71 -12.19
N PRO A 42 16.50 5.19 -11.26
CA PRO A 42 17.67 4.38 -11.65
C PRO A 42 17.28 3.01 -12.24
N LEU A 43 16.09 2.49 -11.92
CA LEU A 43 15.64 1.14 -12.28
C LEU A 43 14.45 1.13 -13.26
N ILE A 44 13.87 2.27 -13.59
CA ILE A 44 12.72 2.39 -14.50
C ILE A 44 13.16 3.21 -15.71
N ASP A 45 13.35 2.54 -16.84
CA ASP A 45 13.72 3.19 -18.11
C ASP A 45 12.50 3.57 -18.95
N HIS A 46 11.35 2.99 -18.66
CA HIS A 46 10.10 3.30 -19.35
C HIS A 46 8.88 3.01 -18.48
N VAL A 47 7.79 3.65 -18.80
CA VAL A 47 6.45 3.30 -18.33
C VAL A 47 5.56 2.94 -19.51
N VAL A 48 4.49 2.19 -19.27
CA VAL A 48 3.46 1.93 -20.24
C VAL A 48 2.19 2.67 -19.83
N VAL A 49 1.70 3.53 -20.70
CA VAL A 49 0.38 4.15 -20.58
C VAL A 49 -0.60 3.33 -21.39
N GLY A 50 -1.68 2.88 -20.76
CA GLY A 50 -2.65 2.02 -21.38
C GLY A 50 -4.09 2.47 -21.14
N VAL A 51 -4.97 2.03 -22.04
CA VAL A 51 -6.42 2.20 -21.93
C VAL A 51 -7.10 0.85 -22.17
N ASP A 52 -8.17 0.58 -21.45
CA ASP A 52 -8.99 -0.61 -21.67
C ASP A 52 -10.05 -0.38 -22.77
N ALA A 53 -10.86 -1.41 -23.05
CA ALA A 53 -11.88 -1.37 -24.11
C ALA A 53 -13.04 -0.42 -23.79
N THR A 54 -13.18 0.03 -22.55
CA THR A 54 -14.26 0.95 -22.14
C THR A 54 -13.84 2.42 -22.15
N PHE A 55 -12.57 2.70 -22.42
CA PHE A 55 -12.10 4.08 -22.59
C PHE A 55 -12.87 4.80 -23.72
N PRO A 56 -13.35 6.02 -23.51
CA PRO A 56 -13.05 6.98 -22.46
C PRO A 56 -13.97 6.94 -21.23
N LEU A 57 -14.77 5.92 -21.02
CA LEU A 57 -15.62 5.78 -19.82
C LEU A 57 -14.81 5.29 -18.61
N SER A 58 -13.69 4.59 -18.85
CA SER A 58 -12.70 4.26 -17.83
C SER A 58 -11.57 5.29 -17.77
N ASP A 59 -10.72 5.19 -16.74
CA ASP A 59 -9.49 5.97 -16.64
C ASP A 59 -8.35 5.27 -17.36
N PRO A 60 -7.41 6.02 -17.99
CA PRO A 60 -6.17 5.45 -18.45
C PRO A 60 -5.34 4.97 -17.24
N VAL A 61 -4.43 4.03 -17.46
CA VAL A 61 -3.53 3.50 -16.44
C VAL A 61 -2.07 3.72 -16.83
N VAL A 62 -1.20 3.88 -15.83
CA VAL A 62 0.25 3.87 -16.03
C VAL A 62 0.83 2.67 -15.31
N VAL A 63 1.71 1.94 -15.99
CA VAL A 63 2.33 0.71 -15.50
C VAL A 63 3.85 0.82 -15.58
N ALA A 64 4.53 0.60 -14.47
CA ALA A 64 5.98 0.64 -14.29
C ALA A 64 6.50 -0.73 -13.83
N LEU A 65 6.42 -1.76 -14.69
CA LEU A 65 6.77 -3.16 -14.34
C LEU A 65 8.22 -3.32 -13.89
N GLN A 66 9.16 -2.58 -14.45
CA GLN A 66 10.58 -2.73 -14.12
C GLN A 66 10.88 -2.38 -12.66
N GLY A 67 10.16 -1.41 -12.08
CA GLY A 67 10.30 -1.06 -10.68
C GLY A 67 9.96 -2.22 -9.74
N VAL A 68 9.06 -3.11 -10.16
CA VAL A 68 8.65 -4.29 -9.38
C VAL A 68 9.59 -5.46 -9.60
N ALA A 69 9.99 -5.72 -10.86
CA ALA A 69 10.82 -6.87 -11.23
C ALA A 69 12.23 -6.85 -10.61
N ASN A 70 12.76 -5.66 -10.37
CA ASN A 70 14.12 -5.47 -9.84
C ASN A 70 14.18 -5.37 -8.31
N GLY A 71 13.07 -5.69 -7.60
CA GLY A 71 13.04 -5.58 -6.14
C GLY A 71 13.30 -4.15 -5.65
N ALA A 72 12.99 -3.16 -6.48
CA ALA A 72 13.14 -1.76 -6.11
C ALA A 72 12.39 -1.51 -4.81
N PRO A 73 13.01 -0.86 -3.84
CA PRO A 73 12.34 -0.46 -2.62
C PRO A 73 11.09 0.33 -3.03
N TYR A 74 10.02 0.08 -2.34
CA TYR A 74 8.72 0.67 -2.56
C TYR A 74 8.81 2.14 -2.98
N TRP A 75 8.48 2.40 -4.25
CA TRP A 75 8.36 3.76 -4.73
C TRP A 75 6.92 4.21 -4.46
N PRO A 76 6.69 5.42 -3.95
CA PRO A 76 5.33 5.90 -3.71
C PRO A 76 4.46 5.74 -4.95
N HIS A 77 3.22 5.38 -4.74
CA HIS A 77 2.22 5.19 -5.80
C HIS A 77 2.52 4.09 -6.84
N ILE A 78 3.54 3.26 -6.66
CA ILE A 78 3.74 2.06 -7.48
C ILE A 78 3.27 0.83 -6.69
N GLU A 79 2.18 0.24 -7.15
CA GLU A 79 1.62 -0.97 -6.55
C GLU A 79 2.51 -2.20 -6.82
N PRO A 80 2.38 -3.29 -6.03
CA PRO A 80 3.17 -4.52 -6.23
C PRO A 80 3.05 -5.16 -7.62
N ARG A 81 2.02 -4.81 -8.38
CA ARG A 81 1.82 -5.25 -9.78
C ARG A 81 2.42 -4.29 -10.80
N GLY A 82 3.00 -3.18 -10.37
CA GLY A 82 3.55 -2.15 -11.22
C GLY A 82 2.57 -1.08 -11.67
N THR A 83 1.27 -1.19 -11.33
CA THR A 83 0.32 -0.12 -11.59
C THR A 83 0.65 1.10 -10.74
N MET A 84 0.61 2.29 -11.34
CA MET A 84 0.75 3.52 -10.60
C MET A 84 -0.61 4.02 -10.11
N CYS A 85 -0.73 4.27 -8.80
CA CYS A 85 -1.90 4.87 -8.17
C CYS A 85 -1.81 6.38 -8.35
N LEU A 86 -2.48 6.90 -9.36
CA LEU A 86 -2.44 8.31 -9.73
C LEU A 86 -3.82 8.96 -9.56
N SER A 87 -3.86 10.29 -9.59
CA SER A 87 -5.11 11.04 -9.47
C SER A 87 -6.10 10.66 -10.56
N ARG A 88 -7.38 10.57 -10.18
CA ARG A 88 -8.46 10.32 -11.14
C ARG A 88 -8.86 11.60 -11.84
N TYR A 89 -8.97 11.54 -13.16
CA TYR A 89 -9.36 12.69 -13.96
C TYR A 89 -10.87 12.78 -14.13
N ARG A 90 -11.35 14.03 -14.29
CA ARG A 90 -12.78 14.26 -14.55
C ARG A 90 -13.12 13.74 -15.95
N TYR A 91 -14.17 12.96 -16.06
CA TYR A 91 -14.68 12.43 -17.33
C TYR A 91 -15.03 13.50 -18.37
N SER A 92 -15.25 14.75 -17.93
CA SER A 92 -15.48 15.91 -18.80
C SER A 92 -14.26 16.35 -19.62
N SER A 93 -13.06 15.89 -19.27
CA SER A 93 -11.85 16.25 -20.03
C SER A 93 -11.76 15.43 -21.34
N PRO A 94 -11.28 16.02 -22.45
CA PRO A 94 -11.02 15.28 -23.69
C PRO A 94 -10.13 14.06 -23.45
N PRO A 95 -10.38 12.92 -24.12
CA PRO A 95 -9.60 11.69 -23.92
C PRO A 95 -8.09 11.85 -24.05
N ALA A 96 -7.62 12.62 -25.03
CA ALA A 96 -6.20 12.88 -25.20
C ALA A 96 -5.60 13.65 -24.02
N THR A 97 -6.33 14.65 -23.48
CA THR A 97 -5.91 15.40 -22.30
C THR A 97 -5.78 14.50 -21.09
N ARG A 98 -6.71 13.56 -20.90
CA ARG A 98 -6.66 12.60 -19.77
C ARG A 98 -5.42 11.72 -19.81
N ILE A 99 -5.06 11.21 -21.00
CA ILE A 99 -3.86 10.41 -21.18
C ILE A 99 -2.58 11.22 -20.90
N LEU A 100 -2.52 12.46 -21.38
CA LEU A 100 -1.35 13.32 -21.14
C LEU A 100 -1.24 13.73 -19.67
N SER A 101 -2.38 14.01 -19.02
CA SER A 101 -2.39 14.39 -17.61
C SER A 101 -1.95 13.27 -16.70
N ILE A 102 -2.43 12.03 -16.93
CA ILE A 102 -1.99 10.88 -16.11
C ILE A 102 -0.50 10.59 -16.29
N LEU A 103 0.04 10.79 -17.50
CA LEU A 103 1.46 10.70 -17.73
C LEU A 103 2.24 11.80 -16.97
N GLN A 104 1.73 13.03 -16.96
CA GLN A 104 2.35 14.11 -16.21
C GLN A 104 2.37 13.81 -14.71
N ASP A 105 1.30 13.26 -14.15
CA ASP A 105 1.25 12.82 -12.75
C ASP A 105 2.28 11.71 -12.48
N ALA A 106 2.40 10.74 -13.39
CA ALA A 106 3.41 9.69 -13.29
C ALA A 106 4.83 10.25 -13.26
N LEU A 107 5.13 11.23 -14.12
CA LEU A 107 6.41 11.91 -14.13
C LEU A 107 6.67 12.65 -12.81
N THR A 108 5.67 13.36 -12.28
CA THR A 108 5.77 14.06 -10.99
C THR A 108 6.10 13.08 -9.85
N VAL A 109 5.46 11.91 -9.83
CA VAL A 109 5.79 10.86 -8.85
C VAL A 109 7.24 10.38 -9.01
N MET A 110 7.70 10.20 -10.26
CA MET A 110 9.08 9.76 -10.53
C MET A 110 10.13 10.81 -10.22
N GLU A 111 9.76 12.08 -10.20
CA GLU A 111 10.65 13.23 -9.88
C GLU A 111 10.78 13.49 -8.39
N MET A 112 10.01 12.81 -7.54
CA MET A 112 10.07 12.99 -6.08
C MET A 112 11.50 12.78 -5.56
N THR A 113 11.96 13.72 -4.77
CA THR A 113 13.19 13.60 -3.98
C THR A 113 13.04 12.55 -2.91
N GLU A 114 14.13 12.08 -2.31
CA GLU A 114 14.10 11.10 -1.21
C GLU A 114 13.23 11.58 -0.04
N ASN A 115 13.39 12.85 0.37
CA ASN A 115 12.59 13.43 1.45
C ASN A 115 11.09 13.46 1.13
N GLU A 116 10.72 13.79 -0.10
CA GLU A 116 9.32 13.78 -0.55
C GLU A 116 8.75 12.37 -0.57
N ARG A 117 9.52 11.38 -1.03
CA ARG A 117 9.10 9.97 -0.99
C ARG A 117 8.89 9.48 0.44
N ASP A 118 9.79 9.82 1.36
CA ASP A 118 9.68 9.46 2.76
C ASP A 118 8.45 10.09 3.41
N ALA A 119 8.20 11.37 3.12
CA ALA A 119 7.01 12.06 3.60
C ALA A 119 5.72 11.41 3.07
N GLU A 120 5.72 11.04 1.79
CA GLU A 120 4.58 10.37 1.15
C GLU A 120 4.35 8.97 1.71
N HIS A 121 5.40 8.17 1.91
CA HIS A 121 5.29 6.86 2.55
C HIS A 121 4.71 6.94 3.96
N ARG A 122 5.11 7.96 4.76
CA ARG A 122 4.54 8.16 6.09
C ARG A 122 3.08 8.59 6.03
N ARG A 123 2.73 9.45 5.08
CA ARG A 123 1.35 9.91 4.87
C ARG A 123 0.42 8.75 4.51
N GLU A 124 0.89 7.83 3.68
CA GLU A 124 0.12 6.68 3.19
C GLU A 124 0.50 5.36 3.87
N PHE A 125 1.09 5.43 5.07
CA PHE A 125 1.60 4.27 5.81
C PHE A 125 0.64 3.08 5.81
N LEU A 126 -0.64 3.30 6.09
CA LEU A 126 -1.62 2.22 6.18
C LEU A 126 -1.83 1.51 4.84
N ALA A 127 -1.74 2.22 3.71
CA ALA A 127 -1.85 1.63 2.39
C ALA A 127 -0.66 0.69 2.12
N TYR A 128 0.57 1.15 2.37
CA TYR A 128 1.77 0.33 2.19
C TYR A 128 1.84 -0.83 3.17
N TRP A 129 1.51 -0.61 4.43
CA TRP A 129 1.46 -1.65 5.44
C TRP A 129 0.48 -2.78 5.07
N SER A 130 -0.69 -2.44 4.57
CA SER A 130 -1.71 -3.41 4.16
C SER A 130 -1.30 -4.26 2.95
N GLN A 131 -0.37 -3.79 2.12
CA GLN A 131 0.13 -4.53 0.96
C GLN A 131 1.12 -5.64 1.34
N LEU A 132 1.83 -5.52 2.47
CA LEU A 132 2.83 -6.50 2.92
C LEU A 132 2.23 -7.77 3.51
N GLY A 133 1.08 -7.66 4.11
CA GLY A 133 0.37 -8.77 4.70
C GLY A 133 -1.01 -8.89 4.09
N LYS A 134 -1.25 -9.91 3.26
CA LYS A 134 -2.61 -10.45 3.28
C LYS A 134 -2.81 -10.91 4.71
N PRO A 135 -3.70 -10.32 5.51
CA PRO A 135 -3.99 -10.88 6.80
C PRO A 135 -4.50 -12.30 6.54
N ALA A 136 -3.63 -13.28 6.77
CA ALA A 136 -4.04 -14.67 6.86
C ALA A 136 -4.90 -14.76 8.11
N GLY A 137 -6.15 -14.32 8.01
CA GLY A 137 -7.02 -14.36 9.17
C GLY A 137 -8.18 -13.36 9.11
N SER A 138 -8.91 -13.37 10.20
CA SER A 138 -10.07 -12.53 10.45
C SER A 138 -9.68 -11.04 10.51
N PRO A 139 -10.56 -10.13 10.06
CA PRO A 139 -10.30 -8.70 10.11
C PRO A 139 -10.04 -8.22 11.54
N TYR A 140 -9.23 -7.19 11.65
CA TYR A 140 -8.92 -6.54 12.92
C TYR A 140 -9.88 -5.37 13.15
N LEU A 141 -10.37 -5.26 14.39
CA LEU A 141 -11.15 -4.12 14.87
C LEU A 141 -10.42 -3.49 16.05
N CYS A 142 -10.32 -2.19 16.07
CA CYS A 142 -9.58 -1.44 17.07
C CYS A 142 -10.51 -0.47 17.79
N LEU A 143 -10.60 -0.59 19.12
CA LEU A 143 -11.33 0.30 20.01
C LEU A 143 -10.37 1.19 20.83
N LEU A 144 -9.08 1.17 20.48
CA LEU A 144 -8.06 1.88 21.23
C LEU A 144 -8.23 3.40 21.11
N GLY A 145 -8.02 4.12 22.19
CA GLY A 145 -7.94 5.56 22.18
C GLY A 145 -6.61 6.07 21.61
N GLY A 146 -6.58 7.35 21.22
CA GLY A 146 -5.43 7.99 20.59
C GLY A 146 -4.29 8.38 21.55
N ALA A 147 -4.11 7.71 22.69
CA ALA A 147 -3.04 8.05 23.62
C ALA A 147 -1.66 7.66 23.03
N PRO A 148 -0.74 8.63 22.85
CA PRO A 148 0.51 8.44 22.09
C PRO A 148 1.61 7.83 22.98
N HIS A 149 1.39 6.61 23.51
CA HIS A 149 2.39 5.87 24.28
C HIS A 149 2.16 4.36 24.20
N SER A 150 3.23 3.61 24.34
CA SER A 150 3.20 2.15 24.42
C SER A 150 2.59 1.69 25.75
N ARG A 151 1.68 0.71 25.70
CA ARG A 151 0.95 0.22 26.88
C ARG A 151 0.41 -1.18 26.68
N ASP A 152 0.05 -1.83 27.76
CA ASP A 152 -0.67 -3.09 27.72
C ASP A 152 -2.13 -2.82 27.36
N ILE A 153 -2.64 -3.68 26.49
CA ILE A 153 -4.01 -3.67 25.99
C ILE A 153 -4.56 -5.09 26.03
N VAL A 154 -5.85 -5.24 25.79
CA VAL A 154 -6.48 -6.56 25.71
C VAL A 154 -7.01 -6.82 24.32
N TYR A 155 -7.08 -8.11 23.96
CA TYR A 155 -7.76 -8.52 22.74
C TYR A 155 -8.65 -9.73 22.95
N HIS A 156 -9.64 -9.85 22.09
CA HIS A 156 -10.48 -11.03 21.93
C HIS A 156 -10.42 -11.49 20.48
N ARG A 157 -10.24 -12.78 20.26
CA ARG A 157 -10.23 -13.39 18.92
C ARG A 157 -11.32 -14.44 18.81
N ASP A 158 -12.17 -14.28 17.81
CA ASP A 158 -13.10 -15.31 17.38
C ASP A 158 -12.76 -15.79 15.96
N SER A 159 -13.58 -16.67 15.38
CA SER A 159 -13.37 -17.17 14.01
C SER A 159 -13.52 -16.12 12.92
N GLN A 160 -14.12 -14.97 13.24
CA GLN A 160 -14.45 -13.95 12.26
C GLN A 160 -13.57 -12.71 12.37
N ARG A 161 -13.02 -12.41 13.57
CA ARG A 161 -12.28 -11.16 13.81
C ARG A 161 -11.39 -11.21 15.04
N THR A 162 -10.44 -10.30 15.10
CA THR A 162 -9.69 -9.97 16.31
C THR A 162 -10.05 -8.53 16.72
N LEU A 163 -10.46 -8.36 17.97
CA LEU A 163 -10.89 -7.08 18.53
C LEU A 163 -9.88 -6.64 19.60
N PHE A 164 -9.30 -5.46 19.45
CA PHE A 164 -8.41 -4.83 20.42
C PHE A 164 -9.15 -3.76 21.23
N ALA A 165 -8.88 -3.69 22.53
CA ALA A 165 -9.47 -2.73 23.44
C ALA A 165 -8.46 -2.28 24.53
N GLU A 166 -8.69 -1.12 25.11
CA GLU A 166 -7.83 -0.60 26.20
C GLU A 166 -7.85 -1.51 27.43
N ASP A 167 -9.03 -2.03 27.78
CA ASP A 167 -9.23 -2.87 28.93
C ASP A 167 -10.37 -3.89 28.73
N THR A 168 -10.47 -4.81 29.65
CA THR A 168 -11.50 -5.86 29.65
C THR A 168 -12.93 -5.28 29.74
N LYS A 169 -13.14 -4.15 30.40
CA LYS A 169 -14.44 -3.52 30.54
C LYS A 169 -14.93 -2.97 29.21
N GLN A 170 -14.07 -2.24 28.51
CA GLN A 170 -14.37 -1.72 27.18
C GLN A 170 -14.67 -2.86 26.20
N LEU A 171 -13.82 -3.90 26.19
CA LEU A 171 -13.98 -5.08 25.37
C LEU A 171 -15.34 -5.75 25.60
N ARG A 172 -15.68 -6.05 26.85
CA ARG A 172 -16.96 -6.70 27.22
C ARG A 172 -18.17 -5.85 26.86
N THR A 173 -18.08 -4.53 27.11
CA THR A 173 -19.16 -3.61 26.75
C THR A 173 -19.44 -3.63 25.25
N TRP A 174 -18.39 -3.64 24.43
CA TRP A 174 -18.56 -3.71 22.97
C TRP A 174 -19.13 -5.06 22.52
N LEU A 175 -18.59 -6.18 23.03
CA LEU A 175 -19.09 -7.53 22.72
C LEU A 175 -20.57 -7.68 23.08
N SER A 176 -20.98 -7.19 24.26
CA SER A 176 -22.38 -7.20 24.68
C SER A 176 -23.28 -6.43 23.72
N ARG A 177 -22.87 -5.23 23.30
CA ARG A 177 -23.65 -4.41 22.33
C ARG A 177 -23.81 -5.12 20.97
N MET A 178 -22.84 -5.97 20.61
CA MET A 178 -22.87 -6.76 19.37
C MET A 178 -23.55 -8.11 19.52
N GLY A 179 -24.19 -8.39 20.68
CA GLY A 179 -24.83 -9.68 20.96
C GLY A 179 -23.85 -10.85 20.99
N LYS A 180 -22.57 -10.61 21.29
CA LYS A 180 -21.54 -11.65 21.36
C LYS A 180 -21.31 -12.10 22.81
N PRO A 181 -20.88 -13.37 23.01
CA PRO A 181 -20.53 -13.84 24.34
C PRO A 181 -19.45 -12.99 24.99
N THR A 182 -19.67 -12.58 26.24
CA THR A 182 -18.74 -11.78 27.03
C THR A 182 -17.90 -12.62 28.01
N SER A 183 -18.16 -13.92 28.07
CA SER A 183 -17.58 -14.85 29.07
C SER A 183 -16.21 -15.43 28.68
N GLY A 184 -15.70 -15.16 27.50
CA GLY A 184 -14.36 -15.60 27.08
C GLY A 184 -13.24 -14.83 27.79
N PRO A 185 -12.06 -15.44 27.99
CA PRO A 185 -10.92 -14.74 28.54
C PRO A 185 -10.45 -13.62 27.58
N ALA A 186 -10.27 -12.42 28.10
CA ALA A 186 -9.52 -11.39 27.42
C ALA A 186 -8.02 -11.74 27.54
N THR A 187 -7.31 -11.69 26.43
CA THR A 187 -5.86 -11.94 26.41
C THR A 187 -5.14 -10.60 26.42
N THR A 188 -4.16 -10.47 27.29
CA THR A 188 -3.31 -9.26 27.32
C THR A 188 -2.28 -9.31 26.19
N THR A 189 -2.03 -8.18 25.58
CA THR A 189 -0.96 -7.96 24.59
C THR A 189 -0.41 -6.55 24.73
N ARG A 190 0.57 -6.21 23.91
CA ARG A 190 1.25 -4.91 23.96
C ARG A 190 0.89 -4.07 22.74
N LEU A 191 0.47 -2.83 22.96
CA LEU A 191 0.51 -1.77 21.96
C LEU A 191 1.89 -1.14 21.98
N ILE A 192 2.55 -1.11 20.83
CA ILE A 192 3.81 -0.41 20.61
C ILE A 192 3.48 0.88 19.88
N TRP A 193 3.68 2.00 20.56
CA TRP A 193 3.53 3.31 19.94
C TRP A 193 4.81 3.68 19.22
N LEU A 194 4.69 4.14 17.98
CA LEU A 194 5.78 4.68 17.19
C LEU A 194 5.60 6.19 17.05
N ASP A 195 6.64 6.95 17.34
CA ASP A 195 6.58 8.43 17.22
C ASP A 195 6.37 8.89 15.77
N GLN A 196 6.73 8.05 14.82
CA GLN A 196 6.52 8.28 13.40
C GLN A 196 6.16 6.97 12.70
N PRO A 197 5.30 7.02 11.66
CA PRO A 197 5.06 5.86 10.80
C PRO A 197 6.37 5.34 10.19
N LEU A 198 6.48 4.02 10.12
CA LEU A 198 7.63 3.35 9.51
C LEU A 198 7.69 3.63 8.00
N LEU A 199 8.89 3.75 7.49
CA LEU A 199 9.12 3.66 6.06
C LEU A 199 9.07 2.19 5.60
N PRO A 200 8.72 1.90 4.34
CA PRO A 200 8.65 0.52 3.83
C PRO A 200 9.92 -0.30 4.07
N ALA A 201 11.09 0.32 3.97
CA ALA A 201 12.38 -0.33 4.25
C ALA A 201 12.56 -0.71 5.75
N GLN A 202 11.78 -0.12 6.64
CA GLN A 202 11.81 -0.36 8.09
C GLN A 202 10.76 -1.38 8.53
N PHE A 203 9.92 -1.85 7.61
CA PHE A 203 8.86 -2.78 7.94
C PHE A 203 9.44 -4.11 8.43
N PRO A 204 9.00 -4.61 9.60
CA PRO A 204 9.49 -5.86 10.15
C PRO A 204 9.13 -7.02 9.22
N GLN A 205 10.11 -7.81 8.85
CA GLN A 205 9.94 -8.99 7.99
C GLN A 205 9.75 -10.27 8.80
N ILE A 206 10.28 -10.30 10.01
CA ILE A 206 10.20 -11.45 10.92
C ILE A 206 9.89 -11.00 12.35
N GLY A 207 9.45 -11.92 13.21
CA GLY A 207 9.11 -11.61 14.60
C GLY A 207 10.26 -10.98 15.40
N ARG A 208 11.51 -11.28 15.08
CA ARG A 208 12.68 -10.66 15.74
C ARG A 208 12.74 -9.16 15.48
N ASP A 209 12.37 -8.72 14.29
CA ASP A 209 12.37 -7.28 13.95
C ASP A 209 11.32 -6.54 14.80
N VAL A 210 10.14 -7.16 15.00
CA VAL A 210 9.10 -6.62 15.88
C VAL A 210 9.61 -6.51 17.33
N ILE A 211 10.31 -7.53 17.84
CA ILE A 211 10.89 -7.53 19.19
C ILE A 211 11.93 -6.42 19.32
N ALA A 212 12.78 -6.24 18.32
CA ALA A 212 13.79 -5.18 18.30
C ALA A 212 13.15 -3.78 18.32
N MET A 213 12.08 -3.57 17.53
CA MET A 213 11.31 -2.31 17.54
C MET A 213 10.65 -2.00 18.89
N ALA A 214 10.23 -3.04 19.61
CA ALA A 214 9.62 -2.90 20.93
C ALA A 214 10.63 -2.59 22.06
N GLY A 215 11.92 -2.45 21.75
CA GLY A 215 12.94 -2.22 22.78
C GLY A 215 13.39 -3.49 23.50
N GLY A 216 13.45 -4.63 22.82
CA GLY A 216 13.92 -5.90 23.38
C GLY A 216 12.95 -6.50 24.40
N GLY A 217 13.38 -6.73 25.63
CA GLY A 217 12.63 -7.43 26.70
C GLY A 217 11.21 -6.95 27.02
N VAL A 218 10.73 -5.86 26.41
CA VAL A 218 9.37 -5.34 26.62
C VAL A 218 8.29 -6.34 26.21
N LEU A 219 8.57 -7.21 25.22
CA LEU A 219 7.65 -8.24 24.76
C LEU A 219 7.83 -9.60 25.47
N ASP A 220 8.91 -9.80 26.24
CA ASP A 220 9.24 -11.08 26.85
C ASP A 220 8.09 -11.70 27.68
N PRO A 221 7.34 -10.93 28.48
CA PRO A 221 6.22 -11.48 29.24
C PRO A 221 5.10 -12.07 28.38
N HIS A 222 5.00 -11.62 27.13
CA HIS A 222 3.93 -11.99 26.21
C HIS A 222 4.36 -13.04 25.19
N VAL A 223 5.68 -13.22 25.00
CA VAL A 223 6.24 -14.17 24.02
C VAL A 223 6.36 -15.55 24.63
N ARG A 224 5.65 -16.51 24.05
CA ARG A 224 5.79 -17.95 24.39
C ARG A 224 6.07 -18.74 23.12
N PRO A 225 6.98 -19.72 23.15
CA PRO A 225 7.25 -20.56 22.00
C PRO A 225 5.96 -21.20 21.47
N GLY A 226 5.76 -21.12 20.16
CA GLY A 226 4.59 -21.69 19.48
C GLY A 226 3.31 -20.84 19.55
N ASN A 227 3.27 -19.74 20.28
CA ASN A 227 2.11 -18.84 20.30
C ASN A 227 2.24 -17.74 19.25
N MET A 228 1.16 -17.49 18.53
CA MET A 228 1.03 -16.28 17.71
C MET A 228 0.56 -15.14 18.62
N LEU A 229 1.43 -14.17 18.84
CA LEU A 229 1.09 -12.96 19.58
C LEU A 229 0.74 -11.85 18.58
N PRO A 230 -0.47 -11.31 18.59
CA PRO A 230 -0.78 -10.13 17.82
C PRO A 230 -0.10 -8.92 18.47
N VAL A 231 0.71 -8.22 17.72
CA VAL A 231 1.33 -6.95 18.10
C VAL A 231 0.64 -5.85 17.32
N VAL A 232 0.25 -4.79 18.01
CA VAL A 232 -0.37 -3.62 17.39
C VAL A 232 0.68 -2.53 17.34
N LEU A 233 0.91 -1.99 16.16
CA LEU A 233 1.73 -0.80 15.93
C LEU A 233 0.79 0.40 15.82
N GLY A 234 1.03 1.42 16.60
CA GLY A 234 0.25 2.65 16.64
C GLY A 234 1.04 3.88 16.25
#